data_dee0bc3a90282813b711594a8ac39ed8
#
_entry.id   dee0bc3a90282813b711594a8ac39ed8
#
_cell.length_a   1.000
_cell.length_b   1.000
_cell.length_c   1.000
_cell.angle_alpha   90.00
_cell.angle_beta   90.00
_cell.angle_gamma   90.00
#
_symmetry.space_group_name_H-M   'P 1'
#
loop_
_entity.id
_entity.type
_entity.pdbx_description
1 polymer ?
#
loop_
_entity_poly.entity_id
_entity_poly.type
_entity_poly.pdbx_seq_one_letter_code
_entity_poly.pdbx_strand_id
1 'polypeptide(L)'
;EEQGAFDFDNSTEFEFMFEIGEAPKYDVTLSTKDKLVYHKSKINKEMHKNFLDNFLRRFGKLVEVDKVKKDEALTVTLDNGELRVEDAYVGLISMSDEERKLWIGKKVGYKTTININEMYSTPAQRAAMLHVKEEELATIKPEFELEITMIRQFANPEINEEFFKTAFPEGNVTDKAG
;
A
#
# COMPACT_ATOMS: atom_id res chain seq x y z
N GLU A 1 -35.00 -13.54 -11.54
CA GLU A 1 -36.17 -12.72 -11.92
C GLU A 1 -36.00 -11.33 -11.33
N GLU A 2 -36.13 -10.29 -12.20
CA GLU A 2 -36.03 -8.89 -11.73
C GLU A 2 -37.27 -8.55 -10.91
N GLN A 3 -37.10 -8.08 -9.69
CA GLN A 3 -38.17 -7.49 -8.92
C GLN A 3 -38.64 -6.21 -9.60
N GLY A 4 -39.96 -6.04 -9.77
CA GLY A 4 -40.52 -4.83 -10.35
C GLY A 4 -40.23 -3.57 -9.51
N ALA A 5 -40.32 -2.41 -10.13
CA ALA A 5 -40.14 -1.15 -9.42
C ALA A 5 -41.25 -0.96 -8.38
N PHE A 6 -40.87 -0.66 -7.14
CA PHE A 6 -41.80 -0.40 -6.05
C PHE A 6 -42.22 1.08 -6.04
N ASP A 7 -43.53 1.33 -5.97
CA ASP A 7 -44.09 2.67 -5.77
C ASP A 7 -44.40 2.86 -4.27
N PHE A 8 -43.48 3.44 -3.54
CA PHE A 8 -43.61 3.68 -2.10
C PHE A 8 -44.57 4.83 -1.74
N ASP A 9 -44.92 5.67 -2.70
CA ASP A 9 -45.79 6.85 -2.45
C ASP A 9 -47.27 6.51 -2.56
N ASN A 10 -47.62 5.50 -3.41
CA ASN A 10 -49.02 5.19 -3.71
C ASN A 10 -49.41 3.76 -3.30
N SER A 11 -48.48 2.90 -2.96
CA SER A 11 -48.78 1.51 -2.57
C SER A 11 -48.61 1.28 -1.09
N THR A 12 -49.59 0.63 -0.47
CA THR A 12 -49.55 0.21 0.95
C THR A 12 -49.24 -1.27 1.13
N GLU A 13 -49.27 -2.05 0.04
CA GLU A 13 -48.92 -3.47 0.02
C GLU A 13 -47.81 -3.70 -0.97
N PHE A 14 -46.81 -4.47 -0.56
CA PHE A 14 -45.64 -4.82 -1.36
C PHE A 14 -45.47 -6.32 -1.38
N GLU A 15 -45.29 -6.88 -2.58
CA GLU A 15 -45.04 -8.30 -2.76
C GLU A 15 -43.57 -8.53 -3.05
N PHE A 16 -42.92 -9.38 -2.24
CA PHE A 16 -41.50 -9.73 -2.40
C PHE A 16 -41.40 -11.22 -2.77
N MET A 17 -40.70 -11.50 -3.85
CA MET A 17 -40.38 -12.87 -4.24
C MET A 17 -38.98 -13.23 -3.77
N PHE A 18 -38.87 -14.38 -3.12
CA PHE A 18 -37.60 -14.93 -2.65
C PHE A 18 -37.44 -16.36 -3.19
N GLU A 19 -36.27 -16.68 -3.75
CA GLU A 19 -35.89 -18.05 -4.00
C GLU A 19 -35.26 -18.64 -2.73
N ILE A 20 -35.89 -19.71 -2.21
CA ILE A 20 -35.41 -20.39 -1.02
C ILE A 20 -34.85 -21.74 -1.45
N GLY A 21 -33.57 -21.98 -1.22
CA GLY A 21 -32.92 -23.25 -1.37
C GLY A 21 -32.88 -23.99 -0.03
N GLU A 22 -33.41 -25.21 0.02
CA GLU A 22 -33.31 -26.09 1.19
C GLU A 22 -32.01 -26.91 1.08
N ALA A 23 -31.16 -26.87 2.10
CA ALA A 23 -29.98 -27.73 2.13
C ALA A 23 -30.39 -29.16 2.38
N PRO A 24 -29.97 -30.12 1.54
CA PRO A 24 -30.31 -31.53 1.77
C PRO A 24 -29.70 -32.01 3.09
N LYS A 25 -30.48 -32.80 3.83
CA LYS A 25 -29.93 -33.50 4.99
C LYS A 25 -29.05 -34.65 4.48
N TYR A 26 -27.79 -34.61 4.89
CA TYR A 26 -26.81 -35.66 4.58
C TYR A 26 -26.10 -36.11 5.85
N ASP A 27 -25.87 -37.37 5.96
CA ASP A 27 -25.07 -37.96 7.04
C ASP A 27 -23.68 -38.29 6.49
N VAL A 28 -22.66 -37.68 7.10
CA VAL A 28 -21.26 -37.95 6.77
C VAL A 28 -20.71 -38.90 7.84
N THR A 29 -20.45 -40.14 7.48
CA THR A 29 -19.78 -41.09 8.34
C THR A 29 -18.35 -41.30 7.85
N LEU A 30 -17.38 -40.94 8.69
CA LEU A 30 -15.98 -41.25 8.43
C LEU A 30 -15.64 -42.65 8.94
N SER A 31 -15.00 -43.43 8.11
CA SER A 31 -14.58 -44.81 8.42
C SER A 31 -13.07 -44.97 8.25
N THR A 32 -12.52 -46.06 8.75
CA THR A 32 -11.09 -46.39 8.56
C THR A 32 -10.71 -46.70 7.10
N LYS A 33 -11.69 -46.78 6.21
CA LYS A 33 -11.49 -46.97 4.76
C LYS A 33 -11.29 -45.65 4.02
N ASP A 34 -11.65 -44.53 4.65
CA ASP A 34 -11.54 -43.21 4.06
C ASP A 34 -10.07 -42.75 4.11
N LYS A 35 -9.53 -42.46 2.94
CA LYS A 35 -8.15 -42.01 2.81
C LYS A 35 -8.12 -40.47 2.70
N LEU A 36 -7.65 -39.83 3.75
CA LEU A 36 -7.34 -38.39 3.71
C LEU A 36 -5.91 -38.17 3.32
N VAL A 37 -5.70 -37.37 2.28
CA VAL A 37 -4.33 -36.97 1.88
C VAL A 37 -3.86 -35.84 2.81
N TYR A 38 -2.89 -36.16 3.66
CA TYR A 38 -2.28 -35.18 4.53
C TYR A 38 -1.09 -34.55 3.81
N HIS A 39 -1.21 -33.24 3.49
CA HIS A 39 -0.13 -32.49 2.86
C HIS A 39 0.80 -31.90 3.92
N LYS A 40 2.05 -32.33 3.92
CA LYS A 40 3.09 -31.79 4.80
C LYS A 40 3.92 -30.78 4.02
N SER A 41 3.78 -29.50 4.31
CA SER A 41 4.58 -28.45 3.71
C SER A 41 5.99 -28.46 4.27
N LYS A 42 6.98 -28.38 3.39
CA LYS A 42 8.39 -28.19 3.77
C LYS A 42 8.72 -26.71 3.61
N ILE A 43 9.12 -26.09 4.70
CA ILE A 43 9.60 -24.70 4.67
C ILE A 43 11.01 -24.69 4.06
N ASN A 44 11.19 -23.96 2.98
CA ASN A 44 12.50 -23.74 2.37
C ASN A 44 13.11 -22.42 2.88
N LYS A 45 14.41 -22.22 2.57
CA LYS A 45 15.15 -21.03 3.01
C LYS A 45 14.57 -19.71 2.46
N GLU A 46 14.01 -19.74 1.27
CA GLU A 46 13.41 -18.58 0.62
C GLU A 46 12.09 -18.18 1.32
N MET A 47 11.22 -19.15 1.63
CA MET A 47 10.01 -18.93 2.38
C MET A 47 10.30 -18.34 3.76
N HIS A 48 11.31 -18.88 4.46
CA HIS A 48 11.74 -18.37 5.75
C HIS A 48 12.25 -16.93 5.65
N LYS A 49 13.07 -16.62 4.63
CA LYS A 49 13.56 -15.26 4.40
C LYS A 49 12.40 -14.29 4.10
N ASN A 50 11.52 -14.65 3.18
CA ASN A 50 10.38 -13.81 2.81
C ASN A 50 9.45 -13.56 4.00
N PHE A 51 9.21 -14.56 4.83
CA PHE A 51 8.44 -14.40 6.05
C PHE A 51 9.11 -13.43 7.02
N LEU A 52 10.42 -13.60 7.26
CA LEU A 52 11.19 -12.73 8.15
C LEU A 52 11.20 -11.28 7.63
N ASP A 53 11.45 -11.08 6.34
CA ASP A 53 11.45 -9.74 5.72
C ASP A 53 10.07 -9.06 5.86
N ASN A 54 8.99 -9.80 5.63
CA ASN A 54 7.64 -9.29 5.80
C ASN A 54 7.29 -9.01 7.28
N PHE A 55 7.77 -9.85 8.18
CA PHE A 55 7.58 -9.67 9.61
C PHE A 55 8.32 -8.43 10.11
N LEU A 56 9.60 -8.27 9.75
CA LEU A 56 10.39 -7.10 10.12
C LEU A 56 9.81 -5.78 9.61
N ARG A 57 9.20 -5.79 8.42
CA ARG A 57 8.53 -4.61 7.87
C ARG A 57 7.41 -4.06 8.76
N ARG A 58 6.75 -4.90 9.57
CA ARG A 58 5.69 -4.45 10.49
C ARG A 58 6.21 -3.59 11.64
N PHE A 59 7.48 -3.79 12.02
CA PHE A 59 8.14 -3.10 13.13
C PHE A 59 9.17 -2.07 12.66
N GLY A 60 9.31 -1.90 11.35
CA GLY A 60 10.21 -0.92 10.78
C GLY A 60 9.73 0.51 10.98
N LYS A 61 10.64 1.44 10.86
CA LYS A 61 10.39 2.87 11.00
C LYS A 61 10.87 3.62 9.76
N LEU A 62 10.21 4.73 9.45
CA LEU A 62 10.71 5.68 8.48
C LEU A 62 11.81 6.51 9.15
N VAL A 63 13.01 6.46 8.59
CA VAL A 63 14.16 7.24 9.03
C VAL A 63 14.53 8.26 7.96
N GLU A 64 14.96 9.42 8.38
CA GLU A 64 15.46 10.44 7.47
C GLU A 64 16.85 10.08 6.99
N VAL A 65 17.09 10.32 5.70
CA VAL A 65 18.38 10.09 5.05
C VAL A 65 18.72 11.28 4.16
N ASP A 66 20.00 11.55 3.97
CA ASP A 66 20.47 12.73 3.22
C ASP A 66 20.42 12.55 1.70
N LYS A 67 20.30 11.32 1.23
CA LYS A 67 20.50 10.98 -0.18
C LYS A 67 19.63 9.81 -0.62
N VAL A 68 19.06 9.94 -1.82
CA VAL A 68 18.33 8.86 -2.49
C VAL A 68 19.28 7.75 -2.94
N LYS A 69 18.97 6.51 -2.56
CA LYS A 69 19.74 5.30 -2.93
C LYS A 69 18.96 4.37 -3.85
N LYS A 70 17.67 4.16 -3.57
CA LYS A 70 16.88 3.16 -4.31
C LYS A 70 15.38 3.49 -4.39
N ASP A 71 14.67 3.29 -3.30
CA ASP A 71 13.20 3.27 -3.22
C ASP A 71 12.66 4.11 -2.04
N GLU A 72 13.43 5.13 -1.67
CA GLU A 72 13.05 6.06 -0.63
C GLU A 72 11.77 6.84 -1.00
N ALA A 73 11.13 7.38 0.03
CA ALA A 73 10.03 8.32 -0.10
C ALA A 73 10.58 9.75 0.00
N LEU A 74 10.19 10.58 -0.94
CA LEU A 74 10.57 11.99 -0.93
C LEU A 74 9.38 12.83 -0.46
N THR A 75 9.68 13.84 0.35
CA THR A 75 8.80 14.97 0.58
C THR A 75 9.36 16.13 -0.22
N VAL A 76 8.50 16.77 -1.01
CA VAL A 76 8.93 17.81 -1.94
C VAL A 76 8.01 19.02 -1.84
N THR A 77 8.56 20.19 -2.15
CA THR A 77 7.77 21.38 -2.45
C THR A 77 7.65 21.54 -3.95
N LEU A 78 6.45 21.80 -4.43
CA LEU A 78 6.13 22.06 -5.83
C LEU A 78 5.65 23.50 -5.97
N ASP A 79 6.18 24.24 -6.94
CA ASP A 79 5.79 25.62 -7.20
C ASP A 79 5.75 25.89 -8.71
N ASN A 80 4.62 26.39 -9.22
CA ASN A 80 4.47 26.81 -10.62
C ASN A 80 4.18 28.31 -10.78
N GLY A 81 4.35 29.08 -9.68
CA GLY A 81 4.07 30.49 -9.62
C GLY A 81 2.60 30.86 -9.37
N GLU A 82 1.67 29.93 -9.57
CA GLU A 82 0.24 30.11 -9.29
C GLU A 82 -0.23 29.18 -8.15
N LEU A 83 0.32 27.98 -8.09
CA LEU A 83 0.05 26.98 -7.07
C LEU A 83 1.36 26.55 -6.41
N ARG A 84 1.40 26.63 -5.08
CA ARG A 84 2.50 26.11 -4.26
C ARG A 84 1.97 25.02 -3.35
N VAL A 85 2.56 23.85 -3.45
CA VAL A 85 2.22 22.67 -2.63
C VAL A 85 3.44 22.32 -1.81
N GLU A 86 3.30 22.43 -0.50
CA GLU A 86 4.30 22.00 0.45
C GLU A 86 4.00 20.57 0.90
N ASP A 87 5.04 19.83 1.27
CA ASP A 87 4.95 18.44 1.76
C ASP A 87 4.29 17.45 0.80
N ALA A 88 4.37 17.69 -0.51
CA ALA A 88 3.92 16.74 -1.50
C ALA A 88 4.73 15.43 -1.41
N TYR A 89 4.02 14.29 -1.45
CA TYR A 89 4.65 12.98 -1.32
C TYR A 89 5.02 12.37 -2.67
N VAL A 90 6.27 11.98 -2.83
CA VAL A 90 6.77 11.27 -4.01
C VAL A 90 7.34 9.92 -3.60
N GLY A 91 6.61 8.85 -3.88
CA GLY A 91 7.02 7.48 -3.59
C GLY A 91 7.81 6.86 -4.73
N LEU A 92 9.14 6.75 -4.60
CA LEU A 92 9.98 6.17 -5.66
C LEU A 92 9.69 4.68 -5.91
N ILE A 93 9.12 3.98 -4.93
CA ILE A 93 8.76 2.56 -5.06
C ILE A 93 7.68 2.31 -6.13
N SER A 94 6.82 3.28 -6.39
CA SER A 94 5.74 3.19 -7.38
C SER A 94 6.17 3.61 -8.79
N MET A 95 7.37 4.12 -8.94
CA MET A 95 7.93 4.55 -10.22
C MET A 95 8.58 3.38 -10.97
N SER A 96 8.64 3.48 -12.28
CA SER A 96 9.42 2.58 -13.11
C SER A 96 10.93 2.67 -12.79
N ASP A 97 11.69 1.65 -13.16
CA ASP A 97 13.14 1.66 -12.92
C ASP A 97 13.86 2.78 -13.67
N GLU A 98 13.33 3.21 -14.81
CA GLU A 98 13.90 4.31 -15.61
C GLU A 98 13.66 5.66 -14.93
N GLU A 99 12.45 5.93 -14.49
CA GLU A 99 12.11 7.15 -13.75
C GLU A 99 12.86 7.23 -12.43
N ARG A 100 12.96 6.13 -11.70
CA ARG A 100 13.67 6.06 -10.43
C ARG A 100 15.15 6.40 -10.56
N LYS A 101 15.81 6.02 -11.67
CA LYS A 101 17.22 6.34 -11.93
C LYS A 101 17.49 7.84 -11.95
N LEU A 102 16.51 8.67 -12.33
CA LEU A 102 16.66 10.14 -12.35
C LEU A 102 16.83 10.72 -10.94
N TRP A 103 16.30 10.02 -9.93
CA TRP A 103 16.30 10.46 -8.53
C TRP A 103 17.49 9.91 -7.75
N ILE A 104 18.09 8.80 -8.18
CA ILE A 104 19.21 8.17 -7.48
C ILE A 104 20.37 9.17 -7.38
N GLY A 105 20.86 9.31 -6.14
CA GLY A 105 21.99 10.20 -5.85
C GLY A 105 21.62 11.63 -5.50
N LYS A 106 20.34 12.03 -5.69
CA LYS A 106 19.87 13.38 -5.30
C LYS A 106 19.82 13.49 -3.78
N LYS A 107 19.97 14.72 -3.30
CA LYS A 107 20.00 15.07 -1.87
C LYS A 107 18.87 16.02 -1.51
N VAL A 108 18.63 16.20 -0.23
CA VAL A 108 17.78 17.26 0.28
C VAL A 108 18.30 18.63 -0.24
N GLY A 109 17.37 19.49 -0.65
CA GLY A 109 17.66 20.78 -1.30
C GLY A 109 17.90 20.69 -2.82
N TYR A 110 17.81 19.49 -3.43
CA TYR A 110 17.89 19.36 -4.88
C TYR A 110 16.65 19.98 -5.54
N LYS A 111 16.88 20.82 -6.54
CA LYS A 111 15.82 21.47 -7.33
C LYS A 111 15.85 21.02 -8.77
N THR A 112 14.68 20.86 -9.35
CA THR A 112 14.51 20.53 -10.77
C THR A 112 13.13 20.96 -11.23
N THR A 113 12.97 21.18 -12.53
CA THR A 113 11.65 21.39 -13.13
C THR A 113 11.09 20.05 -13.59
N ILE A 114 9.84 19.78 -13.26
CA ILE A 114 9.11 18.58 -13.64
C ILE A 114 7.83 18.93 -14.39
N ASN A 115 7.41 18.03 -15.27
CA ASN A 115 6.06 18.05 -15.81
C ASN A 115 5.23 16.99 -15.09
N ILE A 116 4.21 17.43 -14.34
CA ILE A 116 3.40 16.54 -13.51
C ILE A 116 2.62 15.50 -14.33
N ASN A 117 2.32 15.80 -15.60
CA ASN A 117 1.64 14.87 -16.48
C ASN A 117 2.53 13.69 -16.91
N GLU A 118 3.86 13.88 -16.89
CA GLU A 118 4.84 12.83 -17.20
C GLU A 118 5.20 12.03 -15.96
N MET A 119 5.14 12.67 -14.79
CA MET A 119 5.53 12.03 -13.52
C MET A 119 4.51 10.99 -13.04
N TYR A 120 3.23 11.21 -13.28
CA TYR A 120 2.15 10.30 -12.93
C TYR A 120 1.14 10.13 -14.07
N SER A 121 0.87 8.89 -14.44
CA SER A 121 0.00 8.57 -15.56
C SER A 121 -1.49 8.80 -15.29
N THR A 122 -1.93 8.69 -14.02
CA THR A 122 -3.35 8.79 -13.67
C THR A 122 -3.72 10.17 -13.11
N PRO A 123 -4.89 10.74 -13.50
CA PRO A 123 -5.36 12.00 -12.95
C PRO A 123 -5.50 11.98 -11.42
N ALA A 124 -5.98 10.88 -10.86
CA ALA A 124 -6.13 10.73 -9.41
C ALA A 124 -4.81 10.86 -8.63
N GLN A 125 -3.71 10.28 -9.14
CA GLN A 125 -2.39 10.43 -8.52
C GLN A 125 -1.88 11.87 -8.61
N ARG A 126 -2.09 12.55 -9.73
CA ARG A 126 -1.71 13.96 -9.91
C ARG A 126 -2.49 14.87 -8.97
N ALA A 127 -3.80 14.67 -8.88
CA ALA A 127 -4.66 15.42 -7.98
C ALA A 127 -4.26 15.23 -6.50
N ALA A 128 -3.98 14.00 -6.11
CA ALA A 128 -3.51 13.68 -4.76
C ALA A 128 -2.15 14.34 -4.44
N MET A 129 -1.22 14.35 -5.41
CA MET A 129 0.09 14.97 -5.25
C MET A 129 -0.01 16.50 -5.11
N LEU A 130 -0.90 17.14 -5.87
CA LEU A 130 -1.13 18.59 -5.83
C LEU A 130 -2.12 19.03 -4.74
N HIS A 131 -2.71 18.10 -4.00
CA HIS A 131 -3.75 18.35 -3.00
C HIS A 131 -4.97 19.11 -3.56
N VAL A 132 -5.34 18.83 -4.82
CA VAL A 132 -6.48 19.43 -5.53
C VAL A 132 -7.47 18.36 -5.97
N LYS A 133 -8.63 18.78 -6.48
CA LYS A 133 -9.59 17.85 -7.12
C LYS A 133 -9.18 17.56 -8.56
N GLU A 134 -9.57 16.39 -9.08
CA GLU A 134 -9.26 16.00 -10.46
C GLU A 134 -9.80 17.00 -11.49
N GLU A 135 -10.93 17.63 -11.23
CA GLU A 135 -11.57 18.64 -12.08
C GLU A 135 -10.71 19.91 -12.22
N GLU A 136 -9.92 20.23 -11.22
CA GLU A 136 -9.06 21.42 -11.17
C GLU A 136 -7.76 21.23 -11.97
N LEU A 137 -7.34 19.99 -12.22
CA LEU A 137 -6.10 19.68 -12.94
C LEU A 137 -6.03 20.31 -14.34
N ALA A 138 -7.18 20.45 -15.03
CA ALA A 138 -7.24 21.03 -16.35
C ALA A 138 -6.87 22.53 -16.40
N THR A 139 -6.98 23.23 -15.28
CA THR A 139 -6.68 24.67 -15.15
C THR A 139 -5.27 24.96 -14.64
N ILE A 140 -4.57 23.93 -14.15
CA ILE A 140 -3.25 24.05 -13.53
C ILE A 140 -2.17 23.85 -14.59
N LYS A 141 -1.18 24.77 -14.61
CA LYS A 141 0.00 24.61 -15.46
C LYS A 141 0.78 23.38 -15.03
N PRO A 142 1.15 22.48 -15.97
CA PRO A 142 1.75 21.20 -15.64
C PRO A 142 3.23 21.26 -15.23
N GLU A 143 3.90 22.37 -15.50
CA GLU A 143 5.32 22.55 -15.15
C GLU A 143 5.48 23.11 -13.74
N PHE A 144 6.22 22.40 -12.91
CA PHE A 144 6.50 22.79 -11.53
C PHE A 144 8.00 22.79 -11.27
N GLU A 145 8.48 23.78 -10.54
CA GLU A 145 9.76 23.70 -9.85
C GLU A 145 9.57 22.78 -8.62
N LEU A 146 10.35 21.71 -8.57
CA LEU A 146 10.33 20.74 -7.48
C LEU A 146 11.59 20.92 -6.64
N GLU A 147 11.44 21.03 -5.32
CA GLU A 147 12.51 21.02 -4.34
C GLU A 147 12.34 19.86 -3.38
N ILE A 148 13.37 19.02 -3.21
CA ILE A 148 13.36 17.93 -2.23
C ILE A 148 13.60 18.56 -0.84
N THR A 149 12.58 18.48 0.03
CA THR A 149 12.66 18.98 1.41
C THR A 149 13.08 17.91 2.41
N MET A 150 12.70 16.64 2.15
CA MET A 150 13.02 15.52 3.02
C MET A 150 13.10 14.22 2.24
N ILE A 151 13.98 13.32 2.66
CA ILE A 151 14.11 11.97 2.11
C ILE A 151 13.95 11.01 3.27
N ARG A 152 13.01 10.06 3.13
CA ARG A 152 12.75 9.03 4.14
C ARG A 152 12.97 7.65 3.56
N GLN A 153 13.69 6.84 4.30
CA GLN A 153 13.90 5.42 4.00
C GLN A 153 13.17 4.56 5.03
N PHE A 154 12.54 3.51 4.57
CA PHE A 154 12.04 2.49 5.47
C PHE A 154 13.21 1.65 5.98
N ALA A 155 13.49 1.73 7.28
CA ALA A 155 14.51 0.94 7.93
C ALA A 155 13.87 -0.20 8.71
N ASN A 156 14.35 -1.42 8.47
CA ASN A 156 14.00 -2.56 9.31
C ASN A 156 14.51 -2.32 10.74
N PRO A 157 13.80 -2.82 11.76
CA PRO A 157 14.26 -2.72 13.14
C PRO A 157 15.55 -3.52 13.33
N GLU A 158 16.38 -3.08 14.25
CA GLU A 158 17.47 -3.91 14.76
C GLU A 158 16.89 -5.07 15.55
N ILE A 159 17.36 -6.29 15.25
CA ILE A 159 16.90 -7.49 15.96
C ILE A 159 17.68 -7.59 17.29
N ASN A 160 17.15 -6.93 18.29
CA ASN A 160 17.70 -6.84 19.66
C ASN A 160 16.62 -7.24 20.69
N GLU A 161 16.96 -7.21 21.98
CA GLU A 161 16.01 -7.54 23.06
C GLU A 161 14.74 -6.68 23.03
N GLU A 162 14.85 -5.40 22.71
CA GLU A 162 13.71 -4.48 22.62
C GLU A 162 12.75 -4.89 21.51
N PHE A 163 13.32 -5.30 20.36
CA PHE A 163 12.53 -5.85 19.26
C PHE A 163 11.75 -7.10 19.70
N PHE A 164 12.41 -8.06 20.35
CA PHE A 164 11.73 -9.28 20.81
C PHE A 164 10.64 -9.00 21.84
N LYS A 165 10.85 -8.08 22.76
CA LYS A 165 9.81 -7.67 23.73
C LYS A 165 8.61 -7.02 23.04
N THR A 166 8.84 -6.25 21.99
CA THR A 166 7.77 -5.57 21.25
C THR A 166 7.04 -6.52 20.31
N ALA A 167 7.77 -7.38 19.62
CA ALA A 167 7.23 -8.32 18.64
C ALA A 167 6.55 -9.54 19.29
N PHE A 168 7.04 -9.95 20.46
CA PHE A 168 6.57 -11.12 21.20
C PHE A 168 6.31 -10.76 22.68
N PRO A 169 5.24 -9.99 22.96
CA PRO A 169 4.97 -9.51 24.34
C PRO A 169 4.74 -10.63 25.36
N GLU A 170 4.38 -11.82 24.89
CA GLU A 170 4.23 -13.01 25.73
C GLU A 170 5.56 -13.62 26.18
N GLY A 171 6.69 -13.13 25.67
CA GLY A 171 8.02 -13.58 26.07
C GLY A 171 8.43 -14.97 25.59
N ASN A 172 7.70 -15.54 24.64
CA ASN A 172 7.93 -16.89 24.12
C ASN A 172 9.18 -16.98 23.21
N VAL A 173 9.60 -15.84 22.65
CA VAL A 173 10.75 -15.72 21.75
C VAL A 173 11.64 -14.60 22.25
N THR A 174 12.89 -14.93 22.58
CA THR A 174 13.86 -13.98 23.15
C THR A 174 15.08 -13.77 22.25
N ASP A 175 15.27 -14.63 21.27
CA ASP A 175 16.40 -14.58 20.34
C ASP A 175 16.02 -15.11 18.94
N LYS A 176 17.00 -15.14 18.03
CA LYS A 176 16.79 -15.59 16.63
C LYS A 176 16.56 -17.10 16.46
N ALA A 177 16.82 -17.88 17.48
CA ALA A 177 16.75 -19.34 17.46
C ALA A 177 15.41 -19.86 18.03
N GLY A 178 14.71 -19.02 18.81
CA GLY A 178 13.47 -19.31 19.53
C GLY A 178 12.19 -19.25 18.73
#